data_62c71660176376f0c8adf50997433e8f
#
_entry.id   62c71660176376f0c8adf50997433e8f
#
_cell.length_a   1.000
_cell.length_b   1.000
_cell.length_c   1.000
_cell.angle_alpha   90.00
_cell.angle_beta   90.00
_cell.angle_gamma   90.00
#
_symmetry.space_group_name_H-M   'P 1'
#
loop_
_entity.id
_entity.type
_entity.pdbx_description
1 polymer ?
#
loop_
_entity_poly.entity_id
_entity_poly.type
_entity_poly.pdbx_seq_one_letter_code
_entity_poly.pdbx_strand_id
1 'polypeptide(L)'
;MVDIDNTICYNKNSNYEQSQPDMERIAKLNKLFDEGHEIHYWTARGGNSGIDWTELTNKQLDDWGVKHTSINMKKPVYDVWVDDRAVNIKDFFNEN
;
A
#
# COMPACT_ATOMS: atom_id res chain seq x y z
N MET A 1 7.45 5.68 2.24
CA MET A 1 6.37 5.69 1.24
C MET A 1 6.12 4.28 0.76
N VAL A 2 4.90 3.80 0.84
CA VAL A 2 4.57 2.39 0.55
C VAL A 2 3.37 2.31 -0.38
N ASP A 3 3.48 1.54 -1.46
CA ASP A 3 2.34 1.22 -2.31
C ASP A 3 1.38 0.27 -1.60
N ILE A 4 0.09 0.38 -1.89
CA ILE A 4 -0.91 -0.53 -1.35
C ILE A 4 -1.01 -1.78 -2.23
N ASP A 5 -1.43 -1.61 -3.48
CA ASP A 5 -1.68 -2.75 -4.37
C ASP A 5 -0.39 -3.43 -4.79
N ASN A 6 -0.37 -4.75 -4.72
CA ASN A 6 0.79 -5.62 -4.99
C ASN A 6 1.97 -5.40 -4.03
N THR A 7 1.75 -4.70 -2.92
CA THR A 7 2.75 -4.54 -1.86
C THR A 7 2.23 -5.11 -0.54
N ILE A 8 1.09 -4.62 -0.05
CA ILE A 8 0.49 -5.15 1.18
C ILE A 8 -0.79 -5.93 0.92
N CYS A 9 -1.25 -5.97 -0.32
CA CYS A 9 -2.40 -6.78 -0.72
C CYS A 9 -2.29 -7.17 -2.18
N TYR A 10 -3.10 -8.14 -2.58
CA TYR A 10 -3.14 -8.64 -3.95
C TYR A 10 -4.56 -8.61 -4.46
N ASN A 11 -4.74 -8.05 -5.65
CA ASN A 11 -6.04 -7.92 -6.30
C ASN A 11 -6.17 -8.97 -7.40
N LYS A 12 -7.34 -9.58 -7.49
CA LYS A 12 -7.66 -10.50 -8.57
C LYS A 12 -8.44 -9.75 -9.65
N ASN A 13 -7.89 -9.69 -10.86
CA ASN A 13 -8.56 -9.05 -12.01
C ASN A 13 -8.96 -7.59 -11.72
N SER A 14 -8.13 -6.86 -11.02
CA SER A 14 -8.37 -5.46 -10.64
C SER A 14 -9.63 -5.25 -9.79
N ASN A 15 -10.12 -6.30 -9.14
CA ASN A 15 -11.27 -6.20 -8.25
C ASN A 15 -10.80 -5.84 -6.84
N TYR A 16 -10.82 -4.54 -6.53
CA TYR A 16 -10.34 -4.06 -5.24
C TYR A 16 -11.17 -4.55 -4.06
N GLU A 17 -12.46 -4.84 -4.28
CA GLU A 17 -13.34 -5.34 -3.24
C GLU A 17 -12.93 -6.73 -2.75
N GLN A 18 -12.23 -7.48 -3.59
CA GLN A 18 -11.76 -8.83 -3.27
C GLN A 18 -10.26 -8.89 -2.99
N SER A 19 -9.65 -7.76 -2.68
CA SER A 19 -8.23 -7.71 -2.33
C SER A 19 -7.93 -8.60 -1.12
N GLN A 20 -6.82 -9.34 -1.20
CA GLN A 20 -6.36 -10.20 -0.12
C GLN A 20 -5.14 -9.57 0.53
N PRO A 21 -5.13 -9.37 1.86
CA PRO A 21 -4.00 -8.73 2.53
C PRO A 21 -2.81 -9.68 2.66
N ASP A 22 -1.62 -9.13 2.56
CA ASP A 22 -0.38 -9.83 2.93
C ASP A 22 -0.09 -9.50 4.39
N MET A 23 -0.60 -10.33 5.29
CA MET A 23 -0.52 -10.04 6.73
C MET A 23 0.91 -10.05 7.26
N GLU A 24 1.79 -10.80 6.64
CA GLU A 24 3.20 -10.85 7.03
C GLU A 24 3.89 -9.52 6.74
N ARG A 25 3.67 -8.95 5.55
CA ARG A 25 4.21 -7.63 5.20
C ARG A 25 3.59 -6.52 6.02
N ILE A 26 2.28 -6.59 6.24
CA ILE A 26 1.57 -5.62 7.08
C ILE A 26 2.14 -5.63 8.50
N ALA A 27 2.40 -6.81 9.06
CA ALA A 27 2.97 -6.93 10.41
C ALA A 27 4.36 -6.27 10.50
N LYS A 28 5.20 -6.46 9.48
CA LYS A 28 6.53 -5.84 9.45
C LYS A 28 6.44 -4.31 9.41
N LEU A 29 5.53 -3.77 8.59
CA LEU A 29 5.34 -2.33 8.48
C LEU A 29 4.73 -1.75 9.77
N ASN A 30 3.76 -2.46 10.37
CA ASN A 30 3.18 -2.04 11.64
C ASN A 30 4.24 -1.98 12.75
N LYS A 31 5.19 -2.91 12.74
CA LYS A 31 6.29 -2.90 13.70
C LYS A 31 7.14 -1.64 13.55
N LEU A 32 7.44 -1.26 12.31
CA LEU A 32 8.17 -0.02 12.05
C LEU A 32 7.39 1.20 12.54
N PHE A 33 6.07 1.21 12.34
CA PHE A 33 5.21 2.29 12.84
C PHE A 33 5.30 2.38 14.37
N ASP A 34 5.22 1.24 15.05
CA ASP A 34 5.29 1.19 16.51
C ASP A 34 6.68 1.62 17.04
N GLU A 35 7.73 1.48 16.22
CA GLU A 35 9.07 1.93 16.56
C GLU A 35 9.28 3.43 16.32
N GLY A 36 8.26 4.15 15.88
CA GLY A 36 8.29 5.60 15.69
C GLY A 36 8.50 6.07 14.27
N HIS A 37 8.47 5.17 13.30
CA HIS A 37 8.60 5.54 11.89
C HIS A 37 7.27 6.03 11.32
N GLU A 38 7.32 6.99 10.43
CA GLU A 38 6.14 7.42 9.67
C GLU A 38 5.93 6.48 8.49
N ILE A 39 4.69 6.01 8.32
CA ILE A 39 4.30 5.16 7.19
C ILE A 39 3.26 5.89 6.37
N HIS A 40 3.58 6.18 5.12
CA HIS A 40 2.69 6.85 4.19
C HIS A 40 2.35 5.89 3.06
N TYR A 41 1.07 5.55 2.94
CA TYR A 41 0.59 4.65 1.90
C TYR A 41 0.09 5.43 0.70
N TRP A 42 0.33 4.91 -0.48
CA TRP A 42 -0.06 5.50 -1.75
C TRP A 42 -0.77 4.47 -2.60
N THR A 43 -1.78 4.91 -3.34
CA THR A 43 -2.48 4.05 -4.28
C THR A 43 -2.95 4.86 -5.49
N ALA A 44 -2.99 4.19 -6.64
CA ALA A 44 -3.55 4.76 -7.87
C ALA A 44 -4.99 4.32 -8.12
N ARG A 45 -5.64 3.71 -7.12
CA ARG A 45 -7.04 3.26 -7.25
C ARG A 45 -7.93 4.43 -7.69
N GLY A 46 -8.69 4.22 -8.76
CA GLY A 46 -9.61 5.23 -9.27
C GLY A 46 -8.97 6.29 -10.15
N GLY A 47 -7.65 6.31 -10.32
CA GLY A 47 -6.96 7.32 -11.11
C GLY A 47 -7.38 7.35 -12.57
N ASN A 48 -7.66 6.20 -13.17
CA ASN A 48 -8.04 6.09 -14.58
C ASN A 48 -9.53 5.83 -14.79
N SER A 49 -10.26 5.37 -13.78
CA SER A 49 -11.65 4.98 -13.90
C SER A 49 -12.65 6.04 -13.46
N GLY A 50 -12.18 7.05 -12.72
CA GLY A 50 -13.04 8.07 -12.15
C GLY A 50 -13.89 7.61 -10.97
N ILE A 51 -13.72 6.36 -10.53
CA ILE A 51 -14.43 5.82 -9.38
C ILE A 51 -13.68 6.22 -8.10
N ASP A 52 -14.44 6.67 -7.10
CA ASP A 52 -13.86 7.03 -5.81
C ASP A 52 -13.74 5.77 -4.93
N TRP A 53 -12.52 5.30 -4.74
CA TRP A 53 -12.23 4.12 -3.92
C TRP A 53 -11.80 4.47 -2.49
N THR A 54 -11.94 5.73 -2.06
CA THR A 54 -11.45 6.20 -0.77
C THR A 54 -12.07 5.43 0.40
N GLU A 55 -13.40 5.30 0.42
CA GLU A 55 -14.08 4.60 1.51
C GLU A 55 -13.68 3.14 1.58
N LEU A 56 -13.65 2.45 0.44
CA LEU A 56 -13.26 1.04 0.39
C LEU A 56 -11.83 0.85 0.86
N THR A 57 -10.91 1.70 0.39
CA THR A 57 -9.51 1.61 0.77
C THR A 57 -9.32 1.81 2.28
N ASN A 58 -9.95 2.84 2.84
CA ASN A 58 -9.87 3.10 4.27
C ASN A 58 -10.44 1.94 5.09
N LYS A 59 -11.56 1.38 4.65
CA LYS A 59 -12.17 0.23 5.31
C LYS A 59 -11.26 -0.99 5.27
N GLN A 60 -10.66 -1.28 4.12
CA GLN A 60 -9.74 -2.43 3.99
C GLN A 60 -8.54 -2.28 4.91
N LEU A 61 -7.91 -1.11 4.92
CA LEU A 61 -6.75 -0.88 5.78
C LEU A 61 -7.11 -0.98 7.25
N ASP A 62 -8.29 -0.51 7.63
CA ASP A 62 -8.80 -0.63 8.99
C ASP A 62 -9.09 -2.09 9.36
N ASP A 63 -9.78 -2.81 8.47
CA ASP A 63 -10.10 -4.23 8.67
C ASP A 63 -8.84 -5.11 8.77
N TRP A 64 -7.79 -4.76 8.04
CA TRP A 64 -6.52 -5.49 8.05
C TRP A 64 -5.60 -5.06 9.20
N GLY A 65 -5.99 -4.07 9.97
CA GLY A 65 -5.18 -3.58 11.09
C GLY A 65 -3.91 -2.84 10.65
N VAL A 66 -3.94 -2.20 9.49
CA VAL A 66 -2.81 -1.46 8.96
C VAL A 66 -2.64 -0.14 9.69
N LYS A 67 -1.50 0.03 10.35
CA LYS A 67 -1.13 1.29 11.01
C LYS A 67 -0.46 2.22 10.01
N HIS A 68 -0.84 3.48 10.01
CA HIS A 68 -0.33 4.42 9.01
C HIS A 68 -0.35 5.86 9.52
N THR A 69 0.53 6.68 8.95
CA THR A 69 0.55 8.13 9.19
C THR A 69 -0.40 8.82 8.22
N SER A 70 -0.41 8.42 6.96
CA SER A 70 -1.31 8.98 5.94
C SER A 70 -1.61 7.96 4.85
N ILE A 71 -2.72 8.19 4.14
CA ILE A 71 -3.11 7.43 2.95
C ILE A 71 -3.34 8.44 1.84
N ASN A 72 -2.66 8.23 0.71
CA ASN A 72 -2.75 9.11 -0.45
C ASN A 72 -3.36 8.37 -1.63
N MET A 73 -4.50 8.87 -2.13
CA MET A 73 -5.26 8.22 -3.20
C MET A 73 -4.87 8.70 -4.61
N LYS A 74 -3.98 9.66 -4.71
CA LYS A 74 -3.62 10.30 -5.98
C LYS A 74 -2.18 10.00 -6.37
N LYS A 75 -1.81 8.72 -6.33
CA LYS A 75 -0.48 8.32 -6.76
C LYS A 75 -0.32 8.63 -8.25
N PRO A 76 0.72 9.39 -8.65
CA PRO A 76 0.99 9.61 -10.06
C PRO A 76 1.29 8.28 -10.77
N VAL A 77 0.91 8.18 -12.04
CA VAL A 77 1.19 7.01 -12.87
C VAL A 77 2.54 7.22 -13.55
N TYR A 78 3.48 6.31 -13.30
CA TYR A 78 4.80 6.34 -13.90
C TYR A 78 5.13 5.02 -14.56
N ASP A 79 5.89 5.07 -15.66
CA ASP A 79 6.54 3.89 -16.20
C ASP A 79 7.75 3.52 -15.33
N VAL A 80 8.48 4.54 -14.87
CA VAL A 80 9.67 4.36 -14.02
C VAL A 80 9.64 5.39 -12.90
N TRP A 81 9.82 4.93 -11.68
CA TRP A 81 10.04 5.79 -10.52
C TRP A 81 11.47 5.62 -10.03
N VAL A 82 12.25 6.68 -10.10
CA VAL A 82 13.63 6.69 -9.58
C VAL A 82 13.72 7.67 -8.43
N ASP A 83 14.16 7.18 -7.26
CA ASP A 83 14.28 7.97 -6.04
C ASP A 83 15.52 7.47 -5.31
N ASP A 84 16.31 8.37 -4.74
CA ASP A 84 17.52 8.02 -4.00
C ASP A 84 17.24 7.17 -2.74
N ARG A 85 15.98 7.15 -2.29
CA ARG A 85 15.54 6.37 -1.13
C ARG A 85 14.69 5.16 -1.52
N ALA A 86 14.49 4.94 -2.81
CA ALA A 86 13.69 3.81 -3.25
C ALA A 86 14.41 2.49 -2.96
N VAL A 87 13.67 1.53 -2.44
CA VAL A 87 14.19 0.20 -2.12
C VAL A 87 13.33 -0.83 -2.84
N ASN A 88 13.96 -1.87 -3.40
CA ASN A 88 13.24 -2.97 -4.02
C ASN A 88 12.36 -3.63 -2.95
N ILE A 89 11.11 -3.96 -3.32
CA ILE A 89 10.13 -4.50 -2.39
C ILE A 89 10.62 -5.77 -1.68
N LYS A 90 11.27 -6.68 -2.42
CA LYS A 90 11.78 -7.92 -1.84
C LYS A 90 12.95 -7.67 -0.92
N ASP A 91 13.82 -6.74 -1.26
CA ASP A 91 14.96 -6.36 -0.43
C ASP A 91 14.48 -5.70 0.87
N PHE A 92 13.48 -4.83 0.76
CA PHE A 92 12.92 -4.15 1.94
C PHE A 92 12.33 -5.15 2.93
N PHE A 93 11.58 -6.14 2.44
CA PHE A 93 10.96 -7.15 3.29
C PHE A 93 11.88 -8.34 3.58
N ASN A 94 13.13 -8.31 3.07
CA ASN A 94 14.10 -9.38 3.25
C ASN A 94 13.57 -10.73 2.74
N GLU A 95 12.92 -10.70 1.59
CA GLU A 95 12.36 -11.86 0.92
C GLU A 95 13.26 -12.29 -0.23
N ASN A 96 13.35 -13.58 -0.46
CA ASN A 96 14.11 -14.14 -1.59
C ASN A 96 13.19 -14.60 -2.71
#